data_fc52aa969f1d49a2cb3c66b532364f26
#
_entry.id   fc52aa969f1d49a2cb3c66b532364f26
#
_cell.length_a   1.000
_cell.length_b   1.000
_cell.length_c   1.000
_cell.angle_alpha   90.00
_cell.angle_beta   90.00
_cell.angle_gamma   90.00
#
_symmetry.space_group_name_H-M   'P 1'
#
loop_
_entity.id
_entity.type
_entity.pdbx_description
1 polymer ?
#
loop_
_entity_poly.entity_id
_entity_poly.type
_entity_poly.pdbx_seq_one_letter_code
_entity_poly.pdbx_strand_id
1 'polypeptide(L)'
;MKEPLKYFLERTTPVGTLARLQRKRQLEKKMRQWEKNGAHLPMPNLGKQRVVIEYIKKFSPAIFIETGTYKGKMVYAVMPHIKEIYSIELDETHCRNAQKRFAGYPSIHIIQGQSGKVLPKILNNIDKPCLFWLDAHYSSGSTAKGETNTPIMQEMESILNHTRAKDHIILIDDARFFTGGNDYPALKTLERLILDIHPGWIFGVKDDIIRAHSNRLEQ
;
A
#
# COMPACT_ATOMS: atom_id res chain seq x y z
N MET A 1 -20.31 7.59 -18.87
CA MET A 1 -20.21 6.11 -18.72
C MET A 1 -19.78 5.83 -17.30
N LYS A 2 -20.54 5.04 -16.52
CA LYS A 2 -20.25 4.79 -15.09
C LYS A 2 -18.89 4.07 -14.94
N GLU A 3 -18.03 4.51 -14.06
CA GLU A 3 -16.65 4.01 -13.82
C GLU A 3 -16.53 2.45 -13.77
N PRO A 4 -17.41 1.70 -13.09
CA PRO A 4 -17.36 0.24 -13.08
C PRO A 4 -17.51 -0.41 -14.46
N LEU A 5 -18.41 0.12 -15.30
CA LEU A 5 -18.63 -0.37 -16.66
C LEU A 5 -17.41 -0.12 -17.55
N LYS A 6 -16.72 1.00 -17.35
CA LYS A 6 -15.48 1.32 -18.07
C LYS A 6 -14.39 0.29 -17.80
N TYR A 7 -14.16 -0.09 -16.53
CA TYR A 7 -13.16 -1.10 -16.17
C TYR A 7 -13.53 -2.51 -16.66
N PHE A 8 -14.81 -2.86 -16.62
CA PHE A 8 -15.30 -4.12 -17.21
C PHE A 8 -15.07 -4.16 -18.73
N LEU A 9 -15.45 -3.12 -19.45
CA LEU A 9 -15.27 -3.01 -20.90
C LEU A 9 -13.78 -2.97 -21.28
N GLU A 10 -12.92 -2.32 -20.48
CA GLU A 10 -11.46 -2.34 -20.68
C GLU A 10 -10.84 -3.75 -20.58
N ARG A 11 -11.50 -4.70 -19.90
CA ARG A 11 -11.03 -6.10 -19.79
C ARG A 11 -11.58 -7.02 -20.85
N THR A 12 -12.78 -6.76 -21.35
CA THR A 12 -13.57 -7.70 -22.18
C THR A 12 -13.70 -7.29 -23.63
N THR A 13 -13.33 -6.06 -23.99
CA THR A 13 -13.47 -5.58 -25.38
C THR A 13 -12.09 -5.31 -26.01
N PRO A 14 -11.97 -5.47 -27.36
CA PRO A 14 -10.75 -5.13 -28.09
C PRO A 14 -10.31 -3.67 -27.88
N VAL A 15 -11.27 -2.73 -27.86
CA VAL A 15 -11.04 -1.30 -27.62
C VAL A 15 -10.49 -1.07 -26.19
N GLY A 16 -11.07 -1.73 -25.18
CA GLY A 16 -10.58 -1.66 -23.81
C GLY A 16 -9.19 -2.27 -23.66
N THR A 17 -8.91 -3.35 -24.37
CA THR A 17 -7.58 -3.96 -24.41
C THR A 17 -6.55 -2.99 -25.00
N LEU A 18 -6.87 -2.31 -26.09
CA LEU A 18 -6.00 -1.32 -26.71
C LEU A 18 -5.74 -0.14 -25.76
N ALA A 19 -6.79 0.39 -25.12
CA ALA A 19 -6.67 1.48 -24.13
C ALA A 19 -5.77 1.09 -22.96
N ARG A 20 -5.89 -0.16 -22.47
CA ARG A 20 -5.03 -0.71 -21.41
C ARG A 20 -3.57 -0.81 -21.86
N LEU A 21 -3.31 -1.28 -23.07
CA LEU A 21 -1.96 -1.35 -23.64
C LEU A 21 -1.34 0.03 -23.80
N GLN A 22 -2.10 1.00 -24.29
CA GLN A 22 -1.64 2.39 -24.41
C GLN A 22 -1.31 2.99 -23.06
N ARG A 23 -2.17 2.79 -22.03
CA ARG A 23 -1.92 3.22 -20.65
C ARG A 23 -0.65 2.57 -20.09
N LYS A 24 -0.47 1.26 -20.29
CA LYS A 24 0.76 0.56 -19.87
C LYS A 24 1.99 1.18 -20.53
N ARG A 25 1.96 1.40 -21.85
CA ARG A 25 3.07 2.05 -22.58
C ARG A 25 3.40 3.44 -22.05
N GLN A 26 2.37 4.24 -21.73
CA GLN A 26 2.57 5.58 -21.16
C GLN A 26 3.21 5.52 -19.76
N LEU A 27 2.78 4.59 -18.91
CA LEU A 27 3.37 4.39 -17.58
C LEU A 27 4.82 3.93 -17.68
N GLU A 28 5.12 3.00 -18.60
CA GLU A 28 6.49 2.55 -18.88
C GLU A 28 7.37 3.69 -19.42
N LYS A 29 6.82 4.56 -20.27
CA LYS A 29 7.54 5.74 -20.77
C LYS A 29 7.86 6.69 -19.62
N LYS A 30 6.90 6.97 -18.72
CA LYS A 30 7.12 7.80 -17.53
C LYS A 30 8.20 7.21 -16.62
N MET A 31 8.18 5.89 -16.41
CA MET A 31 9.18 5.21 -15.60
C MET A 31 10.58 5.37 -16.19
N ARG A 32 10.76 5.06 -17.48
CA ARG A 32 12.03 5.25 -18.19
C ARG A 32 12.52 6.70 -18.19
N GLN A 33 11.61 7.66 -18.29
CA GLN A 33 11.95 9.09 -18.22
C GLN A 33 12.44 9.46 -16.82
N TRP A 34 11.78 8.95 -15.78
CA TRP A 34 12.19 9.15 -14.41
C TRP A 34 13.59 8.57 -14.13
N GLU A 35 13.86 7.35 -14.60
CA GLU A 35 15.18 6.70 -14.52
C GLU A 35 16.25 7.52 -15.23
N LYS A 36 15.99 7.98 -16.47
CA LYS A 36 16.91 8.82 -17.26
C LYS A 36 17.19 10.18 -16.61
N ASN A 37 16.24 10.73 -15.88
CA ASN A 37 16.38 12.00 -15.17
C ASN A 37 17.08 11.83 -13.80
N GLY A 38 17.71 10.71 -13.52
CA GLY A 38 18.45 10.47 -12.27
C GLY A 38 17.59 9.94 -11.12
N ALA A 39 16.42 9.41 -11.42
CA ALA A 39 15.52 8.75 -10.45
C ALA A 39 15.20 9.63 -9.23
N HIS A 40 15.01 10.95 -9.44
CA HIS A 40 14.65 11.87 -8.36
C HIS A 40 13.28 11.54 -7.75
N LEU A 41 13.20 11.65 -6.41
CA LEU A 41 11.97 11.40 -5.68
C LEU A 41 10.90 12.48 -5.95
N PRO A 42 9.61 12.13 -5.92
CA PRO A 42 9.07 10.81 -5.59
C PRO A 42 9.11 9.81 -6.76
N MET A 43 9.19 8.52 -6.41
CA MET A 43 9.08 7.43 -7.40
C MET A 43 7.68 7.43 -8.04
N PRO A 44 7.58 7.21 -9.37
CA PRO A 44 6.28 7.04 -10.03
C PRO A 44 5.49 5.84 -9.49
N ASN A 45 4.17 5.93 -9.44
CA ASN A 45 3.29 4.84 -8.95
C ASN A 45 3.57 3.47 -9.59
N LEU A 46 4.01 3.41 -10.85
CA LEU A 46 4.38 2.15 -11.47
C LEU A 46 5.60 1.50 -10.78
N GLY A 47 6.57 2.30 -10.36
CA GLY A 47 7.73 1.83 -9.61
C GLY A 47 7.30 1.27 -8.25
N LYS A 48 6.48 2.02 -7.49
CA LYS A 48 5.91 1.57 -6.21
C LYS A 48 5.14 0.25 -6.36
N GLN A 49 4.29 0.13 -7.39
CA GLN A 49 3.56 -1.09 -7.70
C GLN A 49 4.50 -2.28 -7.99
N ARG A 50 5.59 -2.06 -8.73
CA ARG A 50 6.58 -3.11 -9.01
C ARG A 50 7.26 -3.60 -7.75
N VAL A 51 7.65 -2.71 -6.84
CA VAL A 51 8.23 -3.07 -5.55
C VAL A 51 7.26 -3.93 -4.75
N VAL A 52 6.00 -3.51 -4.61
CA VAL A 52 4.99 -4.28 -3.86
C VAL A 52 4.77 -5.67 -4.49
N ILE A 53 4.64 -5.75 -5.83
CA ILE A 53 4.46 -7.04 -6.53
C ILE A 53 5.70 -7.94 -6.39
N GLU A 54 6.91 -7.38 -6.40
CA GLU A 54 8.14 -8.11 -6.15
C GLU A 54 8.13 -8.75 -4.75
N TYR A 55 7.75 -7.99 -3.73
CA TYR A 55 7.63 -8.48 -2.36
C TYR A 55 6.53 -9.54 -2.21
N ILE A 56 5.38 -9.37 -2.87
CA ILE A 56 4.34 -10.41 -2.91
C ILE A 56 4.89 -11.72 -3.51
N LYS A 57 5.63 -11.63 -4.60
CA LYS A 57 6.20 -12.83 -5.25
C LYS A 57 7.32 -13.47 -4.43
N LYS A 58 8.17 -12.65 -3.80
CA LYS A 58 9.30 -13.12 -3.00
C LYS A 58 8.84 -13.85 -1.74
N PHE A 59 7.89 -13.27 -1.00
CA PHE A 59 7.50 -13.76 0.31
C PHE A 59 6.17 -14.53 0.34
N SER A 60 5.41 -14.50 -0.76
CA SER A 60 4.13 -15.20 -0.90
C SER A 60 3.16 -15.00 0.28
N PRO A 61 2.91 -13.75 0.74
CA PRO A 61 1.97 -13.49 1.82
C PRO A 61 0.57 -13.95 1.41
N ALA A 62 -0.25 -14.32 2.39
CA ALA A 62 -1.62 -14.74 2.14
C ALA A 62 -2.56 -13.55 1.87
N ILE A 63 -2.28 -12.42 2.50
CA ILE A 63 -3.14 -11.24 2.52
C ILE A 63 -2.31 -9.98 2.21
N PHE A 64 -2.88 -9.08 1.43
CA PHE A 64 -2.37 -7.73 1.23
C PHE A 64 -3.27 -6.74 1.98
N ILE A 65 -2.65 -5.84 2.75
CA ILE A 65 -3.37 -4.78 3.49
C ILE A 65 -2.79 -3.43 3.09
N GLU A 66 -3.63 -2.56 2.59
CA GLU A 66 -3.27 -1.20 2.18
C GLU A 66 -3.96 -0.17 3.07
N THR A 67 -3.24 0.89 3.45
CA THR A 67 -3.83 2.09 4.03
C THR A 67 -3.68 3.25 3.05
N GLY A 68 -4.79 3.94 2.73
CA GLY A 68 -4.85 4.94 1.68
C GLY A 68 -5.23 4.38 0.30
N THR A 69 -6.49 3.96 0.13
CA THR A 69 -6.99 3.41 -1.15
C THR A 69 -6.96 4.42 -2.29
N TYR A 70 -7.39 5.66 -2.04
CA TYR A 70 -7.55 6.74 -3.02
C TYR A 70 -8.28 6.25 -4.28
N LYS A 71 -7.61 6.18 -5.43
CA LYS A 71 -8.17 5.67 -6.69
C LYS A 71 -8.05 4.16 -6.88
N GLY A 72 -7.61 3.40 -5.87
CA GLY A 72 -7.46 1.95 -5.88
C GLY A 72 -6.44 1.43 -6.92
N LYS A 73 -5.42 2.22 -7.24
CA LYS A 73 -4.42 1.83 -8.25
C LYS A 73 -3.51 0.71 -7.75
N MET A 74 -3.16 0.72 -6.47
CA MET A 74 -2.34 -0.33 -5.88
C MET A 74 -3.17 -1.63 -5.76
N VAL A 75 -4.39 -1.56 -5.23
CA VAL A 75 -5.33 -2.70 -5.22
C VAL A 75 -5.42 -3.35 -6.61
N TYR A 76 -5.64 -2.53 -7.65
CA TYR A 76 -5.73 -3.02 -9.03
C TYR A 76 -4.44 -3.69 -9.52
N ALA A 77 -3.29 -3.18 -9.10
CA ALA A 77 -1.99 -3.74 -9.51
C ALA A 77 -1.70 -5.08 -8.85
N VAL A 78 -2.04 -5.23 -7.55
CA VAL A 78 -1.70 -6.43 -6.76
C VAL A 78 -2.74 -7.55 -6.86
N MET A 79 -4.00 -7.25 -7.19
CA MET A 79 -5.09 -8.24 -7.22
C MET A 79 -4.84 -9.48 -8.09
N PRO A 80 -4.01 -9.47 -9.16
CA PRO A 80 -3.68 -10.70 -9.90
C PRO A 80 -2.64 -11.58 -9.19
N HIS A 81 -2.03 -11.10 -8.11
CA HIS A 81 -0.87 -11.72 -7.46
C HIS A 81 -1.14 -12.20 -6.05
N ILE A 82 -2.30 -11.85 -5.47
CA ILE A 82 -2.65 -12.18 -4.10
C ILE A 82 -4.13 -12.55 -3.98
N LYS A 83 -4.46 -13.42 -3.02
CA LYS A 83 -5.81 -13.99 -2.93
C LYS A 83 -6.79 -13.10 -2.20
N GLU A 84 -6.34 -12.31 -1.22
CA GLU A 84 -7.20 -11.53 -0.35
C GLU A 84 -6.60 -10.15 -0.12
N ILE A 85 -7.42 -9.11 -0.21
CA ILE A 85 -7.00 -7.72 -0.14
C ILE A 85 -7.93 -6.97 0.80
N TYR A 86 -7.34 -6.25 1.76
CA TYR A 86 -8.00 -5.23 2.56
C TYR A 86 -7.40 -3.88 2.20
N SER A 87 -8.23 -2.88 1.93
CA SER A 87 -7.78 -1.52 1.66
C SER A 87 -8.64 -0.53 2.43
N ILE A 88 -8.00 0.31 3.23
CA ILE A 88 -8.65 1.24 4.16
C ILE A 88 -8.60 2.65 3.56
N GLU A 89 -9.74 3.33 3.53
CA GLU A 89 -9.87 4.67 2.98
C GLU A 89 -10.60 5.60 3.95
N LEU A 90 -10.00 6.74 4.24
CA LEU A 90 -10.58 7.74 5.14
C LEU A 90 -11.71 8.52 4.46
N ASP A 91 -11.50 8.95 3.20
CA ASP A 91 -12.47 9.73 2.45
C ASP A 91 -13.64 8.87 2.01
N GLU A 92 -14.85 9.26 2.42
CA GLU A 92 -16.08 8.51 2.12
C GLU A 92 -16.36 8.42 0.61
N THR A 93 -16.03 9.47 -0.15
CA THR A 93 -16.28 9.51 -1.59
C THR A 93 -15.31 8.58 -2.32
N HIS A 94 -14.03 8.63 -1.95
CA HIS A 94 -13.02 7.70 -2.50
C HIS A 94 -13.33 6.26 -2.13
N CYS A 95 -13.71 6.00 -0.87
CA CYS A 95 -14.12 4.68 -0.40
C CYS A 95 -15.30 4.14 -1.21
N ARG A 96 -16.41 4.88 -1.33
CA ARG A 96 -17.58 4.48 -2.13
C ARG A 96 -17.24 4.22 -3.60
N ASN A 97 -16.36 5.03 -4.17
CA ASN A 97 -15.93 4.84 -5.56
C ASN A 97 -15.09 3.57 -5.71
N ALA A 98 -14.21 3.28 -4.77
CA ALA A 98 -13.42 2.05 -4.76
C ALA A 98 -14.31 0.82 -4.53
N GLN A 99 -15.25 0.86 -3.57
CA GLN A 99 -16.23 -0.21 -3.34
C GLN A 99 -17.01 -0.54 -4.61
N LYS A 100 -17.52 0.47 -5.33
CA LYS A 100 -18.21 0.27 -6.61
C LYS A 100 -17.29 -0.33 -7.67
N ARG A 101 -16.03 0.06 -7.69
CA ARG A 101 -15.03 -0.45 -8.64
C ARG A 101 -14.72 -1.91 -8.44
N PHE A 102 -14.61 -2.33 -7.19
CA PHE A 102 -14.23 -3.68 -6.82
C PHE A 102 -15.40 -4.59 -6.39
N ALA A 103 -16.65 -4.14 -6.55
CA ALA A 103 -17.87 -4.88 -6.14
C ALA A 103 -17.98 -6.30 -6.74
N GLY A 104 -17.36 -6.55 -7.91
CA GLY A 104 -17.34 -7.87 -8.54
C GLY A 104 -16.21 -8.81 -8.04
N TYR A 105 -15.47 -8.41 -7.02
CA TYR A 105 -14.32 -9.16 -6.49
C TYR A 105 -14.52 -9.44 -5.00
N PRO A 106 -15.09 -10.59 -4.61
CA PRO A 106 -15.46 -10.88 -3.23
C PRO A 106 -14.27 -10.95 -2.26
N SER A 107 -13.07 -11.14 -2.78
CA SER A 107 -11.83 -11.16 -1.99
C SER A 107 -11.17 -9.78 -1.82
N ILE A 108 -11.82 -8.71 -2.26
CA ILE A 108 -11.32 -7.34 -2.11
C ILE A 108 -12.28 -6.58 -1.19
N HIS A 109 -11.77 -6.20 -0.02
CA HIS A 109 -12.50 -5.53 1.04
C HIS A 109 -12.06 -4.06 1.13
N ILE A 110 -12.91 -3.15 0.66
CA ILE A 110 -12.68 -1.70 0.79
C ILE A 110 -13.45 -1.20 2.00
N ILE A 111 -12.71 -0.68 3.00
CA ILE A 111 -13.25 -0.34 4.31
C ILE A 111 -13.08 1.16 4.56
N GLN A 112 -14.17 1.83 4.88
CA GLN A 112 -14.14 3.25 5.22
C GLN A 112 -13.71 3.45 6.66
N GLY A 113 -12.80 4.40 6.90
CA GLY A 113 -12.41 4.86 8.22
C GLY A 113 -10.96 5.25 8.34
N GLN A 114 -10.60 5.76 9.52
CA GLN A 114 -9.23 6.06 9.88
C GLN A 114 -8.44 4.76 10.09
N SER A 115 -7.34 4.59 9.37
CA SER A 115 -6.60 3.33 9.35
C SER A 115 -6.06 2.92 10.72
N GLY A 116 -5.56 3.85 11.53
CA GLY A 116 -5.14 3.56 12.91
C GLY A 116 -6.25 2.98 13.81
N LYS A 117 -7.55 3.23 13.50
CA LYS A 117 -8.71 2.69 14.22
C LYS A 117 -9.29 1.44 13.58
N VAL A 118 -9.15 1.31 12.26
CA VAL A 118 -9.73 0.20 11.47
C VAL A 118 -8.79 -1.00 11.43
N LEU A 119 -7.49 -0.76 11.25
CA LEU A 119 -6.48 -1.80 11.11
C LEU A 119 -6.45 -2.81 12.27
N PRO A 120 -6.49 -2.39 13.56
CA PRO A 120 -6.56 -3.34 14.68
C PRO A 120 -7.77 -4.29 14.59
N LYS A 121 -8.93 -3.78 14.14
CA LYS A 121 -10.16 -4.58 14.02
C LYS A 121 -10.04 -5.63 12.90
N ILE A 122 -9.34 -5.31 11.81
CA ILE A 122 -9.04 -6.25 10.74
C ILE A 122 -8.08 -7.32 11.26
N LEU A 123 -6.99 -6.91 11.91
CA LEU A 123 -5.96 -7.80 12.42
C LEU A 123 -6.46 -8.80 13.45
N ASN A 124 -7.42 -8.41 14.29
CA ASN A 124 -8.04 -9.32 15.27
C ASN A 124 -8.71 -10.56 14.63
N ASN A 125 -9.03 -10.52 13.34
CA ASN A 125 -9.67 -11.62 12.60
C ASN A 125 -8.71 -12.29 11.58
N ILE A 126 -7.44 -11.95 11.61
CA ILE A 126 -6.43 -12.48 10.68
C ILE A 126 -5.43 -13.35 11.45
N ASP A 127 -5.25 -14.58 10.98
CA ASP A 127 -4.21 -15.51 11.44
C ASP A 127 -3.36 -15.99 10.25
N LYS A 128 -2.93 -15.06 9.41
CA LYS A 128 -2.14 -15.37 8.21
C LYS A 128 -1.06 -14.31 8.00
N PRO A 129 0.06 -14.68 7.33
CA PRO A 129 1.08 -13.71 6.91
C PRO A 129 0.48 -12.63 6.00
N CYS A 130 0.79 -11.37 6.33
CA CYS A 130 0.33 -10.20 5.58
C CYS A 130 1.52 -9.43 4.99
N LEU A 131 1.29 -8.81 3.82
CA LEU A 131 2.08 -7.71 3.34
C LEU A 131 1.29 -6.42 3.52
N PHE A 132 1.87 -5.48 4.25
CA PHE A 132 1.32 -4.14 4.47
C PHE A 132 1.93 -3.15 3.48
N TRP A 133 1.09 -2.32 2.90
CA TRP A 133 1.46 -1.11 2.17
C TRP A 133 0.83 0.08 2.87
N LEU A 134 1.64 0.84 3.62
CA LEU A 134 1.19 1.96 4.43
C LEU A 134 1.43 3.27 3.68
N ASP A 135 0.35 3.88 3.19
CA ASP A 135 0.33 5.10 2.38
C ASP A 135 -0.81 6.05 2.83
N ALA A 136 -1.28 5.91 4.08
CA ALA A 136 -2.33 6.74 4.64
C ALA A 136 -1.77 8.05 5.20
N HIS A 137 -1.51 9.01 4.32
CA HIS A 137 -1.08 10.34 4.74
C HIS A 137 -1.93 11.43 4.10
N TYR A 138 -2.00 12.59 4.78
CA TYR A 138 -2.65 13.77 4.22
C TYR A 138 -1.72 14.44 3.21
N SER A 139 -2.07 14.36 1.93
CA SER A 139 -1.29 14.95 0.84
C SER A 139 -1.89 16.26 0.29
N SER A 140 -2.76 16.93 1.05
CA SER A 140 -3.52 18.13 0.63
C SER A 140 -4.42 17.94 -0.60
N GLY A 141 -5.31 18.87 -0.87
CA GLY A 141 -6.21 18.80 -2.02
C GLY A 141 -7.40 17.86 -1.83
N SER A 142 -7.44 16.72 -2.56
CA SER A 142 -8.59 15.80 -2.57
C SER A 142 -8.53 14.67 -1.53
N THR A 143 -7.56 14.68 -0.62
CA THR A 143 -7.46 13.68 0.45
C THR A 143 -8.09 14.21 1.75
N ALA A 144 -8.81 13.34 2.48
CA ALA A 144 -9.38 13.71 3.77
C ALA A 144 -8.26 13.86 4.81
N LYS A 145 -8.39 14.86 5.70
CA LYS A 145 -7.50 15.05 6.84
C LYS A 145 -8.10 14.31 8.04
N GLY A 146 -7.33 13.39 8.64
CA GLY A 146 -7.66 12.73 9.90
C GLY A 146 -7.37 13.61 11.12
N GLU A 147 -7.37 13.03 12.30
CA GLU A 147 -6.99 13.70 13.56
C GLU A 147 -5.50 14.11 13.58
N THR A 148 -4.67 13.35 12.85
CA THR A 148 -3.23 13.60 12.65
C THR A 148 -2.91 13.65 11.15
N ASN A 149 -1.75 14.18 10.78
CA ASN A 149 -1.29 14.20 9.39
C ASN A 149 -0.95 12.78 8.87
N THR A 150 -0.59 11.87 9.77
CA THR A 150 -0.37 10.46 9.46
C THR A 150 -0.79 9.56 10.63
N PRO A 151 -1.43 8.42 10.37
CA PRO A 151 -1.76 7.41 11.39
C PRO A 151 -0.62 6.42 11.65
N ILE A 152 0.55 6.61 11.07
CA ILE A 152 1.63 5.61 10.96
C ILE A 152 2.01 4.97 12.29
N MET A 153 2.07 5.72 13.39
CA MET A 153 2.45 5.18 14.69
C MET A 153 1.40 4.20 15.24
N GLN A 154 0.11 4.51 15.06
CA GLN A 154 -0.99 3.62 15.47
C GLN A 154 -1.04 2.35 14.59
N GLU A 155 -0.77 2.50 13.29
CA GLU A 155 -0.67 1.39 12.35
C GLU A 155 0.48 0.46 12.73
N MET A 156 1.67 1.02 12.97
CA MET A 156 2.85 0.26 13.37
C MET A 156 2.65 -0.46 14.70
N GLU A 157 2.09 0.20 15.72
CA GLU A 157 1.77 -0.43 17.00
C GLU A 157 0.87 -1.67 16.82
N SER A 158 -0.16 -1.54 15.98
CA SER A 158 -1.09 -2.64 15.71
C SER A 158 -0.42 -3.80 14.99
N ILE A 159 0.46 -3.52 14.03
CA ILE A 159 1.15 -4.56 13.24
C ILE A 159 2.23 -5.26 14.07
N LEU A 160 3.05 -4.49 14.78
CA LEU A 160 4.18 -5.03 15.55
C LEU A 160 3.72 -5.87 16.76
N ASN A 161 2.56 -5.55 17.35
CA ASN A 161 1.99 -6.32 18.47
C ASN A 161 1.07 -7.46 18.01
N HIS A 162 0.89 -7.67 16.71
CA HIS A 162 0.06 -8.76 16.21
C HIS A 162 0.70 -10.14 16.48
N THR A 163 -0.11 -11.15 16.77
CA THR A 163 0.36 -12.52 17.09
C THR A 163 1.23 -13.12 15.98
N ARG A 164 0.99 -12.73 14.73
CA ARG A 164 1.75 -13.17 13.55
C ARG A 164 2.77 -12.13 13.07
N ALA A 165 3.12 -11.13 13.87
CA ALA A 165 4.01 -10.04 13.46
C ALA A 165 5.28 -10.53 12.76
N LYS A 166 5.93 -11.56 13.30
CA LYS A 166 7.16 -12.15 12.74
C LYS A 166 7.03 -12.71 11.31
N ASP A 167 5.82 -12.94 10.83
CA ASP A 167 5.53 -13.46 9.49
C ASP A 167 5.05 -12.34 8.55
N HIS A 168 4.97 -11.10 9.04
CA HIS A 168 4.51 -9.95 8.26
C HIS A 168 5.65 -9.25 7.52
N ILE A 169 5.28 -8.60 6.42
CA ILE A 169 6.13 -7.72 5.64
C ILE A 169 5.51 -6.33 5.67
N ILE A 170 6.31 -5.31 5.98
CA ILE A 170 5.86 -3.92 6.05
C ILE A 170 6.61 -3.11 5.01
N LEU A 171 5.86 -2.46 4.15
CA LEU A 171 6.33 -1.45 3.20
C LEU A 171 5.62 -0.14 3.51
N ILE A 172 6.38 0.94 3.72
CA ILE A 172 5.82 2.26 4.03
C ILE A 172 6.27 3.22 2.94
N ASP A 173 5.32 3.93 2.34
CA ASP A 173 5.60 4.91 1.29
C ASP A 173 6.18 6.22 1.85
N ASP A 174 6.80 6.98 0.97
CA ASP A 174 7.25 8.34 1.19
C ASP A 174 8.19 8.50 2.41
N ALA A 175 9.23 7.65 2.47
CA ALA A 175 10.26 7.65 3.52
C ALA A 175 10.88 9.04 3.78
N ARG A 176 10.89 9.92 2.78
CA ARG A 176 11.39 11.30 2.88
C ARG A 176 10.63 12.16 3.90
N PHE A 177 9.39 11.80 4.27
CA PHE A 177 8.62 12.53 5.28
C PHE A 177 8.97 12.15 6.72
N PHE A 178 9.74 11.08 6.94
CA PHE A 178 10.13 10.61 8.27
C PHE A 178 11.28 11.44 8.87
N THR A 179 11.00 12.71 9.10
CA THR A 179 11.99 13.72 9.59
C THR A 179 11.84 14.06 11.06
N GLY A 180 10.80 13.56 11.74
CA GLY A 180 10.46 13.92 13.12
C GLY A 180 9.52 15.12 13.23
N GLY A 181 8.92 15.56 12.12
CA GLY A 181 7.95 16.66 12.07
C GLY A 181 6.63 16.24 11.41
N ASN A 182 5.60 17.11 11.55
CA ASN A 182 4.28 16.89 10.93
C ASN A 182 3.64 15.53 11.28
N ASP A 183 3.74 15.10 12.54
CA ASP A 183 3.27 13.83 13.08
C ASP A 183 4.02 12.58 12.56
N TYR A 184 5.01 12.74 11.68
CA TYR A 184 5.89 11.64 11.31
C TYR A 184 7.02 11.46 12.33
N PRO A 185 7.31 10.22 12.77
CA PRO A 185 8.51 9.97 13.55
C PRO A 185 9.77 10.23 12.69
N ALA A 186 10.89 10.53 13.33
CA ALA A 186 12.17 10.45 12.63
C ALA A 186 12.45 9.01 12.21
N LEU A 187 13.10 8.82 11.06
CA LEU A 187 13.39 7.49 10.50
C LEU A 187 14.10 6.59 11.53
N LYS A 188 15.10 7.12 12.24
CA LYS A 188 15.82 6.41 13.32
C LYS A 188 14.92 6.01 14.49
N THR A 189 13.90 6.82 14.80
CA THR A 189 12.95 6.51 15.86
C THR A 189 12.07 5.33 15.47
N LEU A 190 11.61 5.32 14.22
CA LEU A 190 10.83 4.20 13.67
C LEU A 190 11.66 2.91 13.59
N GLU A 191 12.89 2.99 13.10
CA GLU A 191 13.84 1.88 13.05
C GLU A 191 14.04 1.27 14.45
N ARG A 192 14.34 2.13 15.44
CA ARG A 192 14.54 1.71 16.83
C ARG A 192 13.29 1.01 17.37
N LEU A 193 12.11 1.60 17.20
CA LEU A 193 10.84 1.00 17.64
C LEU A 193 10.67 -0.42 17.09
N ILE A 194 10.92 -0.60 15.78
CA ILE A 194 10.78 -1.91 15.12
C ILE A 194 11.80 -2.92 15.67
N LEU A 195 13.06 -2.53 15.78
CA LEU A 195 14.15 -3.42 16.17
C LEU A 195 14.15 -3.71 17.69
N ASP A 196 13.66 -2.80 18.52
CA ASP A 196 13.48 -3.03 19.96
C ASP A 196 12.40 -4.08 20.23
N ILE A 197 11.30 -4.07 19.47
CA ILE A 197 10.21 -5.05 19.57
C ILE A 197 10.60 -6.38 18.88
N HIS A 198 11.26 -6.29 17.73
CA HIS A 198 11.64 -7.43 16.90
C HIS A 198 13.13 -7.37 16.50
N PRO A 199 14.08 -7.72 17.40
CA PRO A 199 15.53 -7.61 17.13
C PRO A 199 16.02 -8.41 15.92
N GLY A 200 15.28 -9.45 15.50
CA GLY A 200 15.59 -10.26 14.32
C GLY A 200 15.01 -9.73 13.01
N TRP A 201 14.54 -8.49 12.98
CA TRP A 201 14.02 -7.90 11.75
C TRP A 201 15.09 -7.16 10.96
N ILE A 202 14.88 -7.06 9.65
CA ILE A 202 15.61 -6.20 8.74
C ILE A 202 14.84 -4.91 8.60
N PHE A 203 15.53 -3.78 8.69
CA PHE A 203 15.00 -2.46 8.40
C PHE A 203 15.88 -1.80 7.34
N GLY A 204 15.27 -1.16 6.35
CA GLY A 204 16.02 -0.44 5.33
C GLY A 204 15.14 0.52 4.53
N VAL A 205 15.78 1.47 3.87
CA VAL A 205 15.12 2.43 2.97
C VAL A 205 15.75 2.33 1.60
N LYS A 206 14.91 2.17 0.60
CA LYS A 206 15.34 2.22 -0.80
C LYS A 206 14.20 2.77 -1.65
N ASP A 207 14.52 3.64 -2.61
CA ASP A 207 13.54 4.19 -3.55
C ASP A 207 12.35 4.90 -2.84
N ASP A 208 12.63 5.64 -1.76
CA ASP A 208 11.65 6.35 -0.94
C ASP A 208 10.63 5.44 -0.22
N ILE A 209 10.92 4.14 -0.11
CA ILE A 209 10.08 3.15 0.56
C ILE A 209 10.86 2.57 1.74
N ILE A 210 10.28 2.63 2.94
CA ILE A 210 10.76 1.90 4.11
C ILE A 210 10.34 0.44 3.96
N ARG A 211 11.23 -0.48 4.29
CA ARG A 211 11.04 -1.92 4.24
C ARG A 211 11.41 -2.53 5.58
N ALA A 212 10.48 -3.28 6.18
CA ALA A 212 10.74 -3.98 7.42
C ALA A 212 10.08 -5.36 7.41
N HIS A 213 10.82 -6.38 7.79
CA HIS A 213 10.34 -7.76 7.91
C HIS A 213 11.35 -8.62 8.69
N SER A 214 10.92 -9.80 9.12
CA SER A 214 11.83 -10.75 9.78
C SER A 214 12.93 -11.22 8.83
N ASN A 215 14.18 -11.33 9.32
CA ASN A 215 15.30 -11.91 8.58
C ASN A 215 15.09 -13.40 8.24
N ARG A 216 14.21 -14.10 8.97
CA ARG A 216 13.83 -15.50 8.66
C ARG A 216 13.15 -15.66 7.32
N LEU A 217 12.52 -14.60 6.81
CA LEU A 217 11.85 -14.61 5.50
C LEU A 217 12.84 -14.52 4.33
N GLU A 218 14.11 -14.23 4.60
CA GLU A 218 15.19 -14.19 3.59
C GLU A 218 15.90 -15.56 3.40
N GLN A 219 15.63 -16.53 4.27
CA GLN A 219 16.17 -17.88 4.23
C GLN A 219 15.29 -18.81 3.41
#